data_4e9a08e7a02a6f46ebe1f8be257431ef
#
_entry.id   4e9a08e7a02a6f46ebe1f8be257431ef
#
_cell.length_a   1.000
_cell.length_b   1.000
_cell.length_c   1.000
_cell.angle_alpha   90.00
_cell.angle_beta   90.00
_cell.angle_gamma   90.00
#
_symmetry.space_group_name_H-M   'P 1'
#
loop_
_entity.id
_entity.type
_entity.pdbx_description
1 polymer ?
#
loop_
_entity_poly.entity_id
_entity_poly.type
_entity_poly.pdbx_seq_one_letter_code
_entity_poly.pdbx_strand_id
1 'polypeptide(L)'
;MIKIDKNRKVFVTSDTHYGHKNICRGVTAWRLPDGSVPIDQTRDFDTIEQMNESIISGINSVVGEDDVLIHLGDWSFGGFENIQKFRDRIVCKEIHLILGNHDHHIQNNRGECQELFASVSRSDIMTYKFKTFELFHYPIASWENLNRGVIHLHGHVHLPTNLRFGKG
;
A
#
# COMPACT_ATOMS: atom_id res chain seq x y z
N MET A 1 -4.34 16.94 -5.57
CA MET A 1 -3.04 17.30 -4.92
C MET A 1 -3.21 17.26 -3.42
N ILE A 2 -2.44 16.42 -2.76
CA ILE A 2 -2.44 16.26 -1.30
C ILE A 2 -1.48 17.28 -0.69
N LYS A 3 -2.01 18.15 0.16
CA LYS A 3 -1.23 19.15 0.90
C LYS A 3 -1.28 18.80 2.38
N ILE A 4 -0.14 18.55 2.98
CA ILE A 4 -0.06 18.13 4.38
C ILE A 4 0.62 19.22 5.19
N ASP A 5 0.10 19.47 6.39
CA ASP A 5 0.73 20.39 7.34
C ASP A 5 2.16 19.90 7.65
N LYS A 6 3.13 20.81 7.57
CA LYS A 6 4.55 20.54 7.78
C LYS A 6 4.89 20.00 9.18
N ASN A 7 4.00 20.21 10.16
CA ASN A 7 4.17 19.76 11.54
C ASN A 7 3.70 18.32 11.77
N ARG A 8 2.93 17.75 10.85
CA ARG A 8 2.47 16.36 10.94
C ARG A 8 3.52 15.42 10.34
N LYS A 9 3.58 14.21 10.85
CA LYS A 9 4.41 13.16 10.25
C LYS A 9 3.65 12.51 9.12
N VAL A 10 4.39 12.12 8.07
CA VAL A 10 3.87 11.41 6.91
C VAL A 10 4.58 10.09 6.78
N PHE A 11 3.80 9.04 6.66
CA PHE A 11 4.30 7.70 6.39
C PHE A 11 3.77 7.23 5.04
N VAL A 12 4.54 6.41 4.37
CA VAL A 12 4.17 5.84 3.06
C VAL A 12 4.31 4.34 3.14
N THR A 13 3.31 3.63 2.63
CA THR A 13 3.32 2.17 2.49
C THR A 13 2.60 1.78 1.21
N SER A 14 2.70 0.52 0.83
CA SER A 14 2.08 -0.05 -0.36
C SER A 14 1.85 -1.54 -0.18
N ASP A 15 1.01 -2.12 -1.05
CA ASP A 15 0.91 -3.56 -1.25
C ASP A 15 0.68 -4.35 0.05
N THR A 16 -0.19 -3.85 0.91
CA THR A 16 -0.51 -4.54 2.17
C THR A 16 -1.19 -5.87 1.91
N HIS A 17 -2.08 -5.93 0.90
CA HIS A 17 -2.76 -7.16 0.49
C HIS A 17 -3.42 -7.88 1.68
N TYR A 18 -4.02 -7.13 2.61
CA TYR A 18 -4.71 -7.71 3.75
C TYR A 18 -5.73 -8.77 3.30
N GLY A 19 -5.69 -9.94 3.90
CA GLY A 19 -6.59 -11.04 3.55
C GLY A 19 -6.25 -11.83 2.28
N HIS A 20 -5.10 -11.57 1.64
CA HIS A 20 -4.71 -12.24 0.41
C HIS A 20 -4.04 -13.60 0.66
N LYS A 21 -4.83 -14.67 0.60
CA LYS A 21 -4.38 -16.04 0.90
C LYS A 21 -3.22 -16.52 0.02
N ASN A 22 -3.24 -16.18 -1.28
CA ASN A 22 -2.26 -16.72 -2.22
C ASN A 22 -0.83 -16.23 -1.98
N ILE A 23 -0.64 -15.08 -1.30
CA ILE A 23 0.71 -14.61 -0.95
C ILE A 23 1.14 -15.04 0.46
N CYS A 24 0.29 -15.70 1.23
CA CYS A 24 0.63 -16.28 2.53
C CYS A 24 1.18 -17.70 2.32
N ARG A 25 2.47 -17.93 2.59
CA ARG A 25 3.19 -19.14 2.22
C ARG A 25 2.59 -20.41 2.82
N GLY A 26 2.17 -20.38 4.06
CA GLY A 26 1.63 -21.53 4.76
C GLY A 26 0.26 -22.01 4.25
N VAL A 27 -0.50 -21.14 3.55
CA VAL A 27 -1.87 -21.45 3.07
C VAL A 27 -2.04 -21.36 1.56
N THR A 28 -1.02 -20.89 0.83
CA THR A 28 -1.10 -20.71 -0.62
C THR A 28 -1.27 -22.05 -1.35
N ALA A 29 -2.14 -22.05 -2.35
CA ALA A 29 -2.25 -23.14 -3.32
C ALA A 29 -1.33 -22.95 -4.53
N TRP A 30 -0.62 -21.83 -4.61
CA TRP A 30 0.26 -21.50 -5.73
C TRP A 30 1.47 -22.42 -5.77
N ARG A 31 1.73 -22.97 -6.95
CA ARG A 31 2.89 -23.85 -7.20
C ARG A 31 3.61 -23.41 -8.47
N LEU A 32 4.92 -23.45 -8.43
CA LEU A 32 5.77 -23.35 -9.62
C LEU A 32 5.67 -24.62 -10.48
N PRO A 33 6.17 -24.61 -11.73
CA PRO A 33 6.13 -25.79 -12.60
C PRO A 33 6.80 -27.04 -12.00
N ASP A 34 7.75 -26.86 -11.09
CA ASP A 34 8.43 -27.93 -10.37
C ASP A 34 7.68 -28.43 -9.11
N GLY A 35 6.50 -27.87 -8.83
CA GLY A 35 5.66 -28.18 -7.67
C GLY A 35 6.03 -27.44 -6.39
N SER A 36 7.08 -26.64 -6.36
CA SER A 36 7.48 -25.84 -5.21
C SER A 36 6.59 -24.61 -4.99
N VAL A 37 6.60 -24.07 -3.77
CA VAL A 37 5.96 -22.78 -3.46
C VAL A 37 6.89 -21.65 -3.90
N PRO A 38 6.38 -20.59 -4.58
CA PRO A 38 7.20 -19.45 -5.01
C PRO A 38 7.62 -18.57 -3.82
N ILE A 39 8.79 -18.88 -3.23
CA ILE A 39 9.29 -18.24 -2.01
C ILE A 39 9.45 -16.72 -2.18
N ASP A 40 9.95 -16.29 -3.33
CA ASP A 40 10.21 -14.86 -3.60
C ASP A 40 8.92 -14.04 -3.82
N GLN A 41 7.79 -14.71 -4.04
CA GLN A 41 6.50 -14.09 -4.31
C GLN A 41 5.48 -14.34 -3.19
N THR A 42 5.88 -15.02 -2.12
CA THR A 42 5.04 -15.30 -0.95
C THR A 42 5.67 -14.76 0.32
N ARG A 43 4.82 -14.37 1.27
CA ARG A 43 5.23 -13.92 2.60
C ARG A 43 5.34 -15.10 3.54
N ASP A 44 6.36 -15.11 4.37
CA ASP A 44 6.71 -16.20 5.28
C ASP A 44 5.85 -16.17 6.54
N PHE A 45 4.59 -16.59 6.39
CA PHE A 45 3.62 -16.77 7.46
C PHE A 45 2.93 -18.10 7.30
N ASP A 46 2.66 -18.78 8.43
CA ASP A 46 1.95 -20.06 8.44
C ASP A 46 0.46 -19.90 8.17
N THR A 47 -0.13 -18.79 8.65
CA THR A 47 -1.57 -18.52 8.53
C THR A 47 -1.83 -17.10 8.04
N ILE A 48 -3.02 -16.92 7.45
CA ILE A 48 -3.47 -15.61 6.98
C ILE A 48 -3.67 -14.63 8.16
N GLU A 49 -4.08 -15.13 9.31
CA GLU A 49 -4.28 -14.38 10.53
C GLU A 49 -2.96 -13.79 11.02
N GLN A 50 -1.89 -14.59 11.07
CA GLN A 50 -0.54 -14.15 11.44
C GLN A 50 -0.05 -13.06 10.47
N MET A 51 -0.22 -13.24 9.16
CA MET A 51 0.14 -12.25 8.17
C MET A 51 -0.62 -10.94 8.38
N ASN A 52 -1.94 -11.02 8.55
CA ASN A 52 -2.80 -9.87 8.76
C ASN A 52 -2.44 -9.10 10.03
N GLU A 53 -2.23 -9.81 11.15
CA GLU A 53 -1.83 -9.19 12.42
C GLU A 53 -0.46 -8.52 12.32
N SER A 54 0.48 -9.14 11.63
CA SER A 54 1.81 -8.55 11.39
C SER A 54 1.74 -7.24 10.61
N ILE A 55 0.88 -7.18 9.58
CA ILE A 55 0.66 -5.96 8.78
C ILE A 55 0.08 -4.84 9.66
N ILE A 56 -0.99 -5.14 10.39
CA ILE A 56 -1.67 -4.17 11.25
C ILE A 56 -0.73 -3.66 12.33
N SER A 57 -0.09 -4.56 13.07
CA SER A 57 0.82 -4.19 14.15
C SER A 57 2.04 -3.43 13.63
N GLY A 58 2.56 -3.79 12.47
CA GLY A 58 3.65 -3.09 11.80
C GLY A 58 3.29 -1.64 11.49
N ILE A 59 2.13 -1.39 10.90
CA ILE A 59 1.66 -0.03 10.61
C ILE A 59 1.44 0.73 11.92
N ASN A 60 0.64 0.19 12.84
CA ASN A 60 0.27 0.88 14.08
C ASN A 60 1.45 1.10 15.05
N SER A 61 2.55 0.36 14.89
CA SER A 61 3.76 0.57 15.71
C SER A 61 4.52 1.86 15.37
N VAL A 62 4.31 2.39 14.15
CA VAL A 62 5.05 3.56 13.65
C VAL A 62 4.15 4.73 13.29
N VAL A 63 2.91 4.47 12.89
CA VAL A 63 1.94 5.49 12.44
C VAL A 63 0.95 5.76 13.56
N GLY A 64 0.97 6.97 14.10
CA GLY A 64 0.05 7.41 15.15
C GLY A 64 -1.30 7.87 14.61
N GLU A 65 -2.22 8.12 15.53
CA GLU A 65 -3.61 8.49 15.24
C GLU A 65 -3.72 9.79 14.42
N ASP A 66 -2.88 10.79 14.74
CA ASP A 66 -2.89 12.12 14.11
C ASP A 66 -1.85 12.27 12.99
N ASP A 67 -1.12 11.21 12.67
CA ASP A 67 -0.21 11.18 11.52
C ASP A 67 -0.98 11.07 10.20
N VAL A 68 -0.27 11.16 9.08
CA VAL A 68 -0.84 10.94 7.73
C VAL A 68 -0.22 9.70 7.13
N LEU A 69 -1.06 8.80 6.65
CA LEU A 69 -0.64 7.61 5.91
C LEU A 69 -0.99 7.75 4.43
N ILE A 70 0.01 7.65 3.59
CA ILE A 70 -0.15 7.51 2.14
C ILE A 70 -0.03 6.03 1.81
N HIS A 71 -1.08 5.44 1.29
CA HIS A 71 -1.07 4.04 0.83
C HIS A 71 -1.06 4.00 -0.70
N LEU A 72 -0.02 3.43 -1.28
CA LEU A 72 0.21 3.42 -2.72
C LEU A 72 -0.42 2.22 -3.43
N GLY A 73 -1.53 1.71 -2.90
CA GLY A 73 -2.38 0.72 -3.56
C GLY A 73 -2.20 -0.70 -3.08
N ASP A 74 -3.12 -1.54 -3.58
CA ASP A 74 -3.26 -2.94 -3.18
C ASP A 74 -3.53 -3.09 -1.68
N TRP A 75 -4.61 -2.42 -1.24
CA TRP A 75 -5.04 -2.33 0.15
C TRP A 75 -5.40 -3.69 0.74
N SER A 76 -6.37 -4.38 0.15
CA SER A 76 -6.87 -5.65 0.70
C SER A 76 -7.50 -6.57 -0.36
N PHE A 77 -7.70 -7.82 0.01
CA PHE A 77 -8.44 -8.83 -0.74
C PHE A 77 -9.73 -9.22 -0.02
N GLY A 78 -10.75 -9.69 -0.75
CA GLY A 78 -11.97 -10.25 -0.17
C GLY A 78 -13.16 -9.28 -0.12
N GLY A 79 -13.12 -8.17 -0.85
CA GLY A 79 -14.25 -7.25 -1.00
C GLY A 79 -14.44 -6.28 0.17
N PHE A 80 -15.64 -5.65 0.24
CA PHE A 80 -15.94 -4.57 1.17
C PHE A 80 -15.67 -4.94 2.64
N GLU A 81 -16.07 -6.11 3.07
CA GLU A 81 -15.89 -6.54 4.46
C GLU A 81 -14.41 -6.53 4.89
N ASN A 82 -13.51 -7.03 4.05
CA ASN A 82 -12.08 -6.99 4.36
C ASN A 82 -11.48 -5.59 4.23
N ILE A 83 -11.98 -4.76 3.30
CA ILE A 83 -11.57 -3.36 3.17
C ILE A 83 -11.85 -2.62 4.49
N GLN A 84 -13.09 -2.71 4.97
CA GLN A 84 -13.53 -2.08 6.21
C GLN A 84 -12.81 -2.66 7.42
N LYS A 85 -12.79 -4.00 7.56
CA LYS A 85 -12.13 -4.68 8.67
C LYS A 85 -10.66 -4.28 8.82
N PHE A 86 -9.93 -4.16 7.74
CA PHE A 86 -8.56 -3.69 7.78
C PHE A 86 -8.48 -2.21 8.15
N ARG A 87 -9.33 -1.35 7.54
CA ARG A 87 -9.37 0.08 7.84
C ARG A 87 -9.65 0.36 9.31
N ASP A 88 -10.62 -0.33 9.91
CA ASP A 88 -11.04 -0.16 11.31
C ASP A 88 -9.93 -0.53 12.31
N ARG A 89 -8.97 -1.35 11.88
CA ARG A 89 -7.85 -1.78 12.71
C ARG A 89 -6.61 -0.88 12.61
N ILE A 90 -6.57 0.03 11.63
CA ILE A 90 -5.49 1.02 11.50
C ILE A 90 -5.85 2.26 12.32
N VAL A 91 -5.00 2.61 13.29
CA VAL A 91 -5.26 3.72 14.23
C VAL A 91 -5.18 5.10 13.56
N CYS A 92 -4.41 5.24 12.48
CA CYS A 92 -4.28 6.48 11.73
C CYS A 92 -5.63 6.92 11.15
N LYS A 93 -6.04 8.15 11.45
CA LYS A 93 -7.33 8.69 11.00
C LYS A 93 -7.30 9.17 9.55
N GLU A 94 -6.17 9.72 9.11
CA GLU A 94 -6.03 10.29 7.78
C GLU A 94 -5.20 9.39 6.87
N ILE A 95 -5.89 8.64 6.01
CA ILE A 95 -5.30 7.75 5.03
C ILE A 95 -5.68 8.23 3.64
N HIS A 96 -4.69 8.54 2.80
CA HIS A 96 -4.86 8.78 1.38
C HIS A 96 -4.49 7.53 0.60
N LEU A 97 -5.41 7.02 -0.23
CA LEU A 97 -5.22 5.81 -1.01
C LEU A 97 -4.99 6.14 -2.48
N ILE A 98 -3.88 5.70 -3.02
CA ILE A 98 -3.64 5.59 -4.46
C ILE A 98 -4.06 4.17 -4.87
N LEU A 99 -4.92 4.05 -5.88
CA LEU A 99 -5.47 2.76 -6.29
C LEU A 99 -4.42 1.87 -6.96
N GLY A 100 -4.30 0.64 -6.48
CA GLY A 100 -3.56 -0.44 -7.12
C GLY A 100 -4.44 -1.31 -8.02
N ASN A 101 -3.84 -2.33 -8.63
CA ASN A 101 -4.56 -3.22 -9.55
C ASN A 101 -5.55 -4.17 -8.84
N HIS A 102 -5.39 -4.38 -7.54
CA HIS A 102 -6.31 -5.19 -6.75
C HIS A 102 -7.40 -4.38 -6.04
N ASP A 103 -7.40 -3.06 -6.15
CA ASP A 103 -8.35 -2.17 -5.46
C ASP A 103 -9.65 -1.92 -6.25
N HIS A 104 -10.06 -2.81 -7.16
CA HIS A 104 -11.21 -2.61 -8.04
C HIS A 104 -12.55 -2.45 -7.27
N HIS A 105 -12.69 -3.01 -6.06
CA HIS A 105 -13.87 -2.76 -5.23
C HIS A 105 -13.91 -1.31 -4.76
N ILE A 106 -12.77 -0.76 -4.32
CA ILE A 106 -12.64 0.63 -3.89
C ILE A 106 -12.80 1.57 -5.10
N GLN A 107 -12.15 1.24 -6.23
CA GLN A 107 -12.27 2.02 -7.46
C GLN A 107 -13.73 2.18 -7.92
N ASN A 108 -14.54 1.13 -7.80
CA ASN A 108 -15.95 1.15 -8.16
C ASN A 108 -16.86 1.65 -7.03
N ASN A 109 -16.29 2.11 -5.94
CA ASN A 109 -16.98 2.59 -4.73
C ASN A 109 -18.09 1.65 -4.22
N ARG A 110 -17.86 0.36 -4.29
CA ARG A 110 -18.83 -0.64 -3.83
C ARG A 110 -18.98 -0.55 -2.31
N GLY A 111 -20.23 -0.39 -1.85
CA GLY A 111 -20.52 -0.22 -0.43
C GLY A 111 -19.91 1.05 0.16
N GLU A 112 -19.76 2.10 -0.68
CA GLU A 112 -19.24 3.41 -0.26
C GLU A 112 -17.85 3.37 0.38
N CYS A 113 -17.05 2.36 0.00
CA CYS A 113 -15.73 2.13 0.62
C CYS A 113 -14.71 3.25 0.39
N GLN A 114 -14.94 4.17 -0.55
CA GLN A 114 -14.09 5.36 -0.67
C GLN A 114 -14.22 6.31 0.52
N GLU A 115 -15.35 6.32 1.21
CA GLU A 115 -15.58 7.15 2.40
C GLU A 115 -14.73 6.74 3.61
N LEU A 116 -14.14 5.55 3.57
CA LEU A 116 -13.20 5.07 4.59
C LEU A 116 -11.84 5.79 4.55
N PHE A 117 -11.57 6.54 3.49
CA PHE A 117 -10.28 7.21 3.24
C PHE A 117 -10.47 8.73 3.14
N ALA A 118 -9.43 9.47 3.50
CA ALA A 118 -9.41 10.93 3.33
C ALA A 118 -9.43 11.33 1.85
N SER A 119 -8.82 10.53 0.99
CA SER A 119 -8.97 10.62 -0.46
C SER A 119 -8.66 9.29 -1.13
N VAL A 120 -9.24 9.08 -2.31
CA VAL A 120 -8.97 7.94 -3.18
C VAL A 120 -8.73 8.47 -4.60
N SER A 121 -7.62 8.09 -5.22
CA SER A 121 -7.29 8.50 -6.59
C SER A 121 -6.45 7.44 -7.29
N ARG A 122 -6.34 7.49 -8.62
CA ARG A 122 -5.43 6.62 -9.39
C ARG A 122 -3.98 7.09 -9.33
N SER A 123 -3.78 8.40 -9.28
CA SER A 123 -2.50 9.06 -9.08
C SER A 123 -2.75 10.39 -8.40
N ASP A 124 -1.78 10.92 -7.70
CA ASP A 124 -1.85 12.26 -7.12
C ASP A 124 -0.44 12.84 -6.96
N ILE A 125 -0.40 14.14 -6.72
CA ILE A 125 0.82 14.84 -6.34
C ILE A 125 0.71 15.20 -4.86
N MET A 126 1.74 14.90 -4.11
CA MET A 126 1.87 15.30 -2.71
C MET A 126 2.97 16.33 -2.55
N THR A 127 2.69 17.40 -1.79
CA THR A 127 3.73 18.35 -1.37
C THR A 127 3.88 18.30 0.15
N TYR A 128 5.10 18.00 0.59
CA TYR A 128 5.43 17.91 2.01
C TYR A 128 6.87 18.39 2.28
N LYS A 129 7.05 19.30 3.25
CA LYS A 129 8.36 19.86 3.67
C LYS A 129 9.22 20.31 2.48
N PHE A 130 8.66 21.13 1.60
CA PHE A 130 9.32 21.69 0.41
C PHE A 130 9.72 20.67 -0.68
N LYS A 131 9.28 19.43 -0.56
CA LYS A 131 9.45 18.39 -1.58
C LYS A 131 8.12 18.07 -2.24
N THR A 132 8.18 17.75 -3.51
CA THR A 132 7.03 17.28 -4.29
C THR A 132 7.23 15.81 -4.64
N PHE A 133 6.15 15.05 -4.53
CA PHE A 133 6.12 13.63 -4.79
C PHE A 133 5.04 13.32 -5.82
N GLU A 134 5.39 12.58 -6.86
CA GLU A 134 4.45 11.91 -7.75
C GLU A 134 4.04 10.58 -7.14
N LEU A 135 2.74 10.40 -6.90
CA LEU A 135 2.18 9.20 -6.28
C LEU A 135 1.45 8.38 -7.32
N PHE A 136 1.92 7.17 -7.57
CA PHE A 136 1.28 6.24 -8.49
C PHE A 136 1.61 4.81 -8.05
N HIS A 137 0.67 3.89 -8.21
CA HIS A 137 0.91 2.50 -7.79
C HIS A 137 2.02 1.82 -8.59
N TYR A 138 2.08 2.09 -9.89
CA TYR A 138 3.04 1.45 -10.78
C TYR A 138 4.35 2.24 -10.91
N PRO A 139 5.51 1.58 -11.06
CA PRO A 139 6.74 2.25 -11.46
C PRO A 139 6.58 2.79 -12.88
N ILE A 140 6.92 4.06 -13.07
CA ILE A 140 6.90 4.74 -14.37
C ILE A 140 8.29 5.26 -14.72
N ALA A 141 8.61 5.28 -16.01
CA ALA A 141 9.94 5.68 -16.48
C ALA A 141 10.16 7.20 -16.45
N SER A 142 9.09 8.00 -16.43
CA SER A 142 9.16 9.45 -16.45
C SER A 142 7.90 10.06 -15.84
N TRP A 143 8.04 11.19 -15.14
CA TRP A 143 6.95 11.95 -14.54
C TRP A 143 7.23 13.46 -14.64
N GLU A 144 6.23 14.27 -14.37
CA GLU A 144 6.33 15.70 -14.45
C GLU A 144 7.39 16.25 -13.47
N ASN A 145 8.23 17.14 -13.96
CA ASN A 145 9.30 17.76 -13.19
C ASN A 145 10.33 16.77 -12.57
N LEU A 146 10.51 15.59 -13.14
CA LEU A 146 11.60 14.67 -12.77
C LEU A 146 12.96 15.37 -12.68
N ASN A 147 13.28 16.18 -13.71
CA ASN A 147 14.54 16.95 -13.78
C ASN A 147 14.63 18.10 -12.77
N ARG A 148 13.54 18.41 -12.06
CA ARG A 148 13.45 19.45 -11.02
C ARG A 148 13.37 18.88 -9.62
N GLY A 149 13.61 17.57 -9.45
CA GLY A 149 13.70 16.91 -8.17
C GLY A 149 12.37 16.43 -7.59
N VAL A 150 11.31 16.29 -8.40
CA VAL A 150 10.10 15.58 -8.01
C VAL A 150 10.43 14.09 -7.84
N ILE A 151 10.03 13.51 -6.73
CA ILE A 151 10.33 12.11 -6.36
C ILE A 151 9.11 11.25 -6.69
N HIS A 152 9.31 10.15 -7.44
CA HIS A 152 8.25 9.18 -7.66
C HIS A 152 8.21 8.15 -6.54
N LEU A 153 7.03 7.95 -5.96
CA LEU A 153 6.75 6.90 -4.97
C LEU A 153 5.76 5.91 -5.57
N HIS A 154 6.09 4.63 -5.52
CA HIS A 154 5.29 3.56 -6.10
C HIS A 154 5.33 2.28 -5.27
N GLY A 155 4.44 1.35 -5.59
CA GLY A 155 4.37 -0.02 -5.10
C GLY A 155 4.50 -1.04 -6.22
N HIS A 156 3.61 -2.03 -6.23
CA HIS A 156 3.35 -3.03 -7.27
C HIS A 156 4.43 -4.11 -7.46
N VAL A 157 5.69 -3.75 -7.55
CA VAL A 157 6.74 -4.67 -8.03
C VAL A 157 7.22 -5.69 -6.98
N HIS A 158 6.78 -5.58 -5.72
CA HIS A 158 7.11 -6.51 -4.63
C HIS A 158 8.58 -6.94 -4.63
N LEU A 159 9.47 -5.96 -4.70
CA LEU A 159 10.89 -6.25 -4.86
C LEU A 159 11.43 -7.06 -3.68
N PRO A 160 12.23 -8.10 -3.95
CA PRO A 160 12.96 -8.77 -2.89
C PRO A 160 13.82 -7.77 -2.13
N THR A 161 13.92 -7.94 -0.81
CA THR A 161 14.62 -7.02 0.11
C THR A 161 16.10 -6.79 -0.22
N ASN A 162 16.69 -7.64 -1.06
CA ASN A 162 18.07 -7.54 -1.54
C ASN A 162 18.23 -6.73 -2.84
N LEU A 163 17.15 -6.41 -3.56
CA LEU A 163 17.20 -5.52 -4.71
C LEU A 163 17.11 -4.07 -4.24
N ARG A 164 18.25 -3.43 -4.11
CA ARG A 164 18.35 -1.98 -3.96
C ARG A 164 18.51 -1.39 -5.36
N PHE A 165 17.46 -0.75 -5.88
CA PHE A 165 17.63 0.15 -6.99
C PHE A 165 18.55 1.28 -6.54
N GLY A 166 19.50 1.60 -7.42
CA GLY A 166 20.58 2.50 -7.12
C GLY A 166 20.15 3.81 -6.49
N LYS A 167 21.09 4.46 -5.84
CA LYS A 167 20.91 5.80 -5.27
C LYS A 167 20.39 6.70 -6.39
N GLY A 168 19.08 6.98 -6.38
CA GLY A 168 18.52 8.13 -7.04
C GLY A 168 18.90 9.39 -6.28
#